data_814e74a0edd99513f207cbb1f984501e
#
_entry.id   814e74a0edd99513f207cbb1f984501e
#
_cell.length_a   1.000
_cell.length_b   1.000
_cell.length_c   1.000
_cell.angle_alpha   90.00
_cell.angle_beta   90.00
_cell.angle_gamma   90.00
#
_symmetry.space_group_name_H-M   'P 1'
#
loop_
_entity.id
_entity.type
_entity.pdbx_description
1 polymer ?
#
loop_
_entity_poly.entity_id
_entity_poly.type
_entity_poly.pdbx_seq_one_letter_code
_entity_poly.pdbx_strand_id
1 'polypeptide(L)'
;SDLNEMNITVSCDINYRANLWHYGKTAAQIMTRLVEGCDVIIGNEEDCEKVFGIKPENFDAGKTNGKVNQSAFESVCHQMMNRFTRCKIMAVTLRGAINANHNTWRGILCDAGTFYHSKIYDITDVVDRVGGGDSFMGALIYGLLTYTDNKQKALDFAVAASCLKHTIKGDYNIVTKQEVENLMDGDGSGRVKR
;
A
#
# COMPACT_ATOMS: atom_id res chain seq x y z
N SER A 1 11.49 18.27 10.54
CA SER A 1 11.02 17.87 11.88
C SER A 1 12.19 17.28 12.66
N ASP A 2 12.11 17.27 13.96
CA ASP A 2 13.15 16.77 14.86
C ASP A 2 13.57 15.32 14.52
N LEU A 3 12.62 14.49 14.13
CA LEU A 3 12.90 13.11 13.68
C LEU A 3 13.83 13.08 12.45
N ASN A 4 13.62 14.01 11.52
CA ASN A 4 14.45 14.07 10.32
C ASN A 4 15.89 14.54 10.63
N GLU A 5 16.04 15.43 11.59
CA GLU A 5 17.37 15.89 12.07
C GLU A 5 18.13 14.77 12.78
N MET A 6 17.40 13.83 13.39
CA MET A 6 17.95 12.61 14.01
C MET A 6 18.23 11.48 13.03
N ASN A 7 18.03 11.68 11.72
CA ASN A 7 18.15 10.65 10.68
C ASN A 7 17.18 9.46 10.88
N ILE A 8 16.03 9.69 11.49
CA ILE A 8 14.99 8.68 11.65
C ILE A 8 14.15 8.66 10.38
N THR A 9 13.96 7.47 9.80
CA THR A 9 13.04 7.26 8.68
C THR A 9 11.60 7.39 9.15
N VAL A 10 10.84 8.25 8.52
CA VAL A 10 9.44 8.51 8.85
C VAL A 10 8.54 7.92 7.77
N SER A 11 7.56 7.12 8.17
CA SER A 11 6.54 6.57 7.27
C SER A 11 5.15 7.08 7.64
N CYS A 12 4.29 7.22 6.64
CA CYS A 12 2.89 7.63 6.81
C CYS A 12 1.98 6.80 5.89
N ASP A 13 0.91 6.24 6.44
CA ASP A 13 -0.25 5.78 5.70
C ASP A 13 -1.26 6.94 5.61
N ILE A 14 -1.63 7.36 4.39
CA ILE A 14 -2.55 8.48 4.16
C ILE A 14 -3.94 8.14 4.72
N ASN A 15 -4.41 6.93 4.45
CA ASN A 15 -5.59 6.28 5.05
C ASN A 15 -6.76 7.25 5.31
N TYR A 16 -7.22 7.96 4.30
CA TYR A 16 -8.25 8.99 4.41
C TYR A 16 -9.58 8.41 4.92
N ARG A 17 -10.13 9.09 5.93
CA ARG A 17 -11.44 8.76 6.51
C ARG A 17 -12.28 10.05 6.64
N ALA A 18 -13.24 10.26 5.75
CA ALA A 18 -14.04 11.48 5.69
C ALA A 18 -14.62 11.88 7.06
N ASN A 19 -15.11 10.90 7.82
CA ASN A 19 -15.75 11.13 9.11
C ASN A 19 -14.83 11.58 10.26
N LEU A 20 -13.52 11.62 10.06
CA LEU A 20 -12.56 12.05 11.08
C LEU A 20 -12.18 13.55 10.99
N TRP A 21 -12.59 14.24 9.90
CA TRP A 21 -12.17 15.60 9.61
C TRP A 21 -13.25 16.65 9.93
N HIS A 22 -13.89 16.56 11.12
CA HIS A 22 -14.99 17.44 11.54
C HIS A 22 -14.63 18.40 12.70
N TYR A 23 -13.35 18.69 12.92
CA TYR A 23 -12.86 19.53 14.00
C TYR A 23 -12.32 20.91 13.53
N GLY A 24 -12.82 21.41 12.41
CA GLY A 24 -12.45 22.73 11.87
C GLY A 24 -11.16 22.77 11.03
N LYS A 25 -10.55 21.61 10.75
CA LYS A 25 -9.42 21.47 9.83
C LYS A 25 -9.75 20.43 8.77
N THR A 26 -9.26 20.67 7.55
CA THR A 26 -9.38 19.68 6.47
C THR A 26 -8.20 18.70 6.50
N ALA A 27 -8.39 17.51 5.90
CA ALA A 27 -7.30 16.55 5.70
C ALA A 27 -6.12 17.20 4.96
N ALA A 28 -6.40 17.96 3.91
CA ALA A 28 -5.37 18.66 3.13
C ALA A 28 -4.50 19.60 3.99
N GLN A 29 -5.12 20.36 4.90
CA GLN A 29 -4.38 21.30 5.75
C GLN A 29 -3.41 20.63 6.73
N ILE A 30 -3.77 19.44 7.21
CA ILE A 30 -2.98 18.72 8.20
C ILE A 30 -2.01 17.75 7.54
N MET A 31 -2.52 16.89 6.66
CA MET A 31 -1.73 15.82 6.05
C MET A 31 -0.62 16.35 5.15
N THR A 32 -0.83 17.47 4.44
CA THR A 32 0.26 18.08 3.65
C THR A 32 1.49 18.34 4.50
N ARG A 33 1.30 18.96 5.67
CA ARG A 33 2.41 19.27 6.59
C ARG A 33 3.06 18.04 7.21
N LEU A 34 2.27 16.99 7.48
CA LEU A 34 2.78 15.72 8.02
C LEU A 34 3.59 14.98 6.97
N VAL A 35 3.05 14.86 5.75
CA VAL A 35 3.66 14.10 4.66
C VAL A 35 4.94 14.76 4.12
N GLU A 36 5.09 16.08 4.22
CA GLU A 36 6.35 16.80 3.89
C GLU A 36 7.57 16.25 4.66
N GLY A 37 7.36 15.71 5.86
CA GLY A 37 8.40 15.10 6.68
C GLY A 37 8.62 13.58 6.47
N CYS A 38 7.88 12.94 5.56
CA CYS A 38 7.89 11.49 5.40
C CYS A 38 8.85 11.04 4.31
N ASP A 39 9.59 9.96 4.60
CA ASP A 39 10.47 9.28 3.66
C ASP A 39 9.72 8.17 2.88
N VAL A 40 8.70 7.57 3.52
CA VAL A 40 7.87 6.50 2.97
C VAL A 40 6.40 6.88 3.09
N ILE A 41 5.67 6.84 1.98
CA ILE A 41 4.25 7.15 1.92
C ILE A 41 3.50 5.91 1.43
N ILE A 42 2.42 5.54 2.12
CA ILE A 42 1.50 4.48 1.72
C ILE A 42 0.14 5.12 1.49
N GLY A 43 -0.49 4.81 0.37
CA GLY A 43 -1.80 5.35 0.03
C GLY A 43 -2.18 5.03 -1.41
N ASN A 44 -3.48 4.93 -1.65
CA ASN A 44 -4.02 4.69 -2.99
C ASN A 44 -4.34 6.01 -3.72
N GLU A 45 -4.76 5.90 -4.97
CA GLU A 45 -5.08 7.05 -5.82
C GLU A 45 -6.23 7.88 -5.24
N GLU A 46 -7.22 7.21 -4.63
CA GLU A 46 -8.37 7.87 -4.02
C GLU A 46 -7.94 8.69 -2.79
N ASP A 47 -7.07 8.15 -1.94
CA ASP A 47 -6.51 8.88 -0.80
C ASP A 47 -5.72 10.11 -1.27
N CYS A 48 -4.89 9.96 -2.30
CA CYS A 48 -4.12 11.07 -2.87
C CYS A 48 -5.03 12.15 -3.46
N GLU A 49 -6.09 11.76 -4.15
CA GLU A 49 -7.08 12.70 -4.67
C GLU A 49 -7.81 13.44 -3.55
N LYS A 50 -8.36 12.71 -2.57
CA LYS A 50 -9.16 13.28 -1.47
C LYS A 50 -8.35 14.22 -0.59
N VAL A 51 -7.09 13.88 -0.31
CA VAL A 51 -6.24 14.62 0.61
C VAL A 51 -5.44 15.72 -0.08
N PHE A 52 -4.86 15.43 -1.24
CA PHE A 52 -3.91 16.35 -1.88
C PHE A 52 -4.41 16.93 -3.20
N GLY A 53 -5.56 16.47 -3.71
CA GLY A 53 -6.09 16.85 -5.02
C GLY A 53 -5.28 16.29 -6.20
N ILE A 54 -4.41 15.30 -5.94
CA ILE A 54 -3.56 14.68 -6.95
C ILE A 54 -4.33 13.55 -7.62
N LYS A 55 -4.51 13.65 -8.94
CA LYS A 55 -5.24 12.69 -9.77
C LYS A 55 -4.34 12.08 -10.83
N PRO A 56 -4.64 10.84 -11.27
CA PRO A 56 -3.95 10.28 -12.43
C PRO A 56 -4.11 11.18 -13.66
N GLU A 57 -3.04 11.43 -14.38
CA GLU A 57 -3.07 12.10 -15.66
C GLU A 57 -3.63 11.16 -16.75
N ASN A 58 -4.48 11.70 -17.63
CA ASN A 58 -5.07 10.95 -18.76
C ASN A 58 -5.90 9.71 -18.38
N PHE A 59 -6.54 9.74 -17.22
CA PHE A 59 -7.36 8.64 -16.73
C PHE A 59 -8.79 8.71 -17.28
N ASP A 60 -9.16 7.75 -18.11
CA ASP A 60 -10.54 7.55 -18.58
C ASP A 60 -11.20 6.43 -17.75
N ALA A 61 -11.94 6.82 -16.71
CA ALA A 61 -12.63 5.92 -15.79
C ALA A 61 -13.63 4.98 -16.49
N GLY A 62 -14.09 5.33 -17.68
CA GLY A 62 -15.05 4.55 -18.46
C GLY A 62 -14.48 3.28 -19.09
N LYS A 63 -13.15 3.15 -19.19
CA LYS A 63 -12.50 2.03 -19.91
C LYS A 63 -11.93 0.93 -19.02
N THR A 64 -12.02 1.03 -17.70
CA THR A 64 -11.26 0.15 -16.81
C THR A 64 -11.98 -1.09 -16.30
N ASN A 65 -13.27 -1.32 -16.64
CA ASN A 65 -14.01 -2.57 -16.32
C ASN A 65 -13.43 -3.36 -15.10
N GLY A 66 -13.21 -2.70 -13.97
CA GLY A 66 -12.66 -3.32 -12.76
C GLY A 66 -11.16 -3.72 -12.83
N LYS A 67 -10.46 -3.45 -13.92
CA LYS A 67 -9.00 -3.63 -13.97
C LYS A 67 -8.33 -2.46 -13.27
N VAL A 68 -7.60 -2.76 -12.22
CA VAL A 68 -6.78 -1.78 -11.51
C VAL A 68 -5.77 -1.18 -12.49
N ASN A 69 -5.84 0.13 -12.67
CA ASN A 69 -5.01 0.83 -13.63
C ASN A 69 -3.63 1.13 -13.02
N GLN A 70 -2.66 0.29 -13.34
CA GLN A 70 -1.27 0.44 -12.90
C GLN A 70 -0.70 1.81 -13.31
N SER A 71 -0.95 2.27 -14.53
CA SER A 71 -0.44 3.55 -15.03
C SER A 71 -1.04 4.76 -14.29
N ALA A 72 -2.27 4.63 -13.77
CA ALA A 72 -2.88 5.65 -12.93
C ALA A 72 -2.10 5.83 -11.62
N PHE A 73 -1.74 4.73 -10.96
CA PHE A 73 -0.94 4.79 -9.74
C PHE A 73 0.48 5.32 -10.01
N GLU A 74 1.12 4.87 -11.08
CA GLU A 74 2.45 5.37 -11.47
C GLU A 74 2.44 6.89 -11.70
N SER A 75 1.40 7.42 -12.37
CA SER A 75 1.21 8.87 -12.55
C SER A 75 1.06 9.60 -11.21
N VAL A 76 0.24 9.06 -10.30
CA VAL A 76 0.05 9.63 -8.95
C VAL A 76 1.34 9.59 -8.15
N CYS A 77 2.11 8.49 -8.20
CA CYS A 77 3.42 8.39 -7.55
C CYS A 77 4.37 9.50 -7.99
N HIS A 78 4.50 9.72 -9.29
CA HIS A 78 5.36 10.78 -9.82
C HIS A 78 4.94 12.17 -9.33
N GLN A 79 3.63 12.48 -9.35
CA GLN A 79 3.12 13.75 -8.87
C GLN A 79 3.35 13.92 -7.36
N MET A 80 3.14 12.87 -6.56
CA MET A 80 3.38 12.87 -5.13
C MET A 80 4.85 13.09 -4.79
N MET A 81 5.76 12.35 -5.44
CA MET A 81 7.21 12.50 -5.21
C MET A 81 7.75 13.86 -5.66
N ASN A 82 7.21 14.43 -6.75
CA ASN A 82 7.55 15.77 -7.20
C ASN A 82 7.09 16.84 -6.19
N ARG A 83 5.92 16.66 -5.58
CA ARG A 83 5.38 17.59 -4.58
C ARG A 83 6.04 17.42 -3.22
N PHE A 84 6.30 16.21 -2.79
CA PHE A 84 6.88 15.84 -1.50
C PHE A 84 8.29 15.29 -1.69
N THR A 85 9.24 16.19 -1.89
CA THR A 85 10.62 15.88 -2.32
C THR A 85 11.41 15.01 -1.33
N ARG A 86 10.96 14.93 -0.07
CA ARG A 86 11.54 14.02 0.92
C ARG A 86 11.10 12.57 0.70
N CYS A 87 9.95 12.34 0.10
CA CYS A 87 9.43 11.00 -0.16
C CYS A 87 10.33 10.25 -1.14
N LYS A 88 10.94 9.17 -0.68
CA LYS A 88 11.79 8.27 -1.48
C LYS A 88 11.03 7.04 -1.94
N ILE A 89 10.10 6.56 -1.11
CA ILE A 89 9.33 5.35 -1.37
C ILE A 89 7.84 5.67 -1.27
N MET A 90 7.11 5.30 -2.30
CA MET A 90 5.64 5.27 -2.26
C MET A 90 5.13 3.89 -2.59
N ALA A 91 4.16 3.40 -1.82
CA ALA A 91 3.60 2.07 -2.03
C ALA A 91 2.07 2.08 -1.91
N VAL A 92 1.45 1.11 -2.59
CA VAL A 92 0.00 0.93 -2.58
C VAL A 92 -0.36 -0.54 -2.69
N THR A 93 -1.50 -0.90 -2.10
CA THR A 93 -2.19 -2.14 -2.42
C THR A 93 -3.29 -1.86 -3.45
N LEU A 94 -3.39 -2.73 -4.42
CA LEU A 94 -4.38 -2.67 -5.48
C LEU A 94 -5.34 -3.85 -5.36
N ARG A 95 -6.61 -3.53 -5.10
CA ARG A 95 -7.68 -4.51 -4.95
C ARG A 95 -8.58 -4.53 -6.18
N GLY A 96 -8.69 -5.70 -6.84
CA GLY A 96 -9.75 -5.95 -7.80
C GLY A 96 -10.89 -6.69 -7.11
N ALA A 97 -12.09 -6.08 -7.04
CA ALA A 97 -13.28 -6.73 -6.48
C ALA A 97 -14.00 -7.51 -7.57
N ILE A 98 -14.05 -8.84 -7.44
CA ILE A 98 -14.83 -9.72 -8.31
C ILE A 98 -16.24 -9.87 -7.75
N ASN A 99 -16.33 -10.14 -6.45
CA ASN A 99 -17.59 -10.12 -5.69
C ASN A 99 -17.30 -9.83 -4.19
N ALA A 100 -18.31 -9.98 -3.33
CA ALA A 100 -18.20 -9.69 -1.91
C ALA A 100 -17.10 -10.49 -1.20
N ASN A 101 -16.85 -11.74 -1.60
CA ASN A 101 -15.91 -12.65 -0.93
C ASN A 101 -14.72 -13.04 -1.83
N HIS A 102 -14.63 -12.50 -3.04
CA HIS A 102 -13.60 -12.82 -4.01
C HIS A 102 -12.92 -11.55 -4.52
N ASN A 103 -11.65 -11.38 -4.21
CA ASN A 103 -10.85 -10.24 -4.61
C ASN A 103 -9.52 -10.70 -5.22
N THR A 104 -9.01 -9.93 -6.16
CA THR A 104 -7.58 -9.99 -6.47
C THR A 104 -6.83 -8.98 -5.60
N TRP A 105 -5.60 -9.31 -5.25
CA TRP A 105 -4.76 -8.51 -4.36
C TRP A 105 -3.32 -8.46 -4.87
N ARG A 106 -2.78 -7.26 -5.02
CA ARG A 106 -1.39 -7.03 -5.39
C ARG A 106 -0.89 -5.71 -4.82
N GLY A 107 0.41 -5.46 -4.91
CA GLY A 107 1.03 -4.20 -4.53
C GLY A 107 1.91 -3.63 -5.62
N ILE A 108 2.10 -2.33 -5.59
CA ILE A 108 3.11 -1.59 -6.35
C ILE A 108 3.92 -0.77 -5.36
N LEU A 109 5.22 -0.71 -5.58
CA LEU A 109 6.15 0.15 -4.86
C LEU A 109 6.95 0.96 -5.86
N CYS A 110 7.07 2.25 -5.62
CA CYS A 110 7.98 3.15 -6.32
C CYS A 110 9.13 3.53 -5.37
N ASP A 111 10.37 3.30 -5.76
CA ASP A 111 11.57 3.76 -5.06
C ASP A 111 12.36 4.67 -5.99
N ALA A 112 12.39 5.96 -5.67
CA ALA A 112 13.08 6.98 -6.45
C ALA A 112 12.81 6.92 -7.98
N GLY A 113 11.57 6.64 -8.37
CA GLY A 113 11.13 6.54 -9.76
C GLY A 113 11.25 5.14 -10.38
N THR A 114 11.81 4.16 -9.68
CA THR A 114 11.81 2.75 -10.11
C THR A 114 10.59 2.04 -9.55
N PHE A 115 9.80 1.40 -10.43
CA PHE A 115 8.59 0.69 -10.05
C PHE A 115 8.84 -0.82 -9.87
N TYR A 116 8.31 -1.35 -8.79
CA TYR A 116 8.28 -2.76 -8.45
C TYR A 116 6.84 -3.22 -8.37
N HIS A 117 6.56 -4.42 -8.88
CA HIS A 117 5.22 -4.99 -8.94
C HIS A 117 5.22 -6.36 -8.31
N SER A 118 4.33 -6.61 -7.36
CA SER A 118 4.15 -7.94 -6.83
C SER A 118 3.36 -8.83 -7.80
N LYS A 119 3.43 -10.14 -7.57
CA LYS A 119 2.45 -11.05 -8.17
C LYS A 119 1.02 -10.72 -7.71
N ILE A 120 0.05 -11.21 -8.47
CA ILE A 120 -1.37 -11.07 -8.13
C ILE A 120 -1.78 -12.30 -7.34
N TYR A 121 -2.37 -12.08 -6.16
CA TYR A 121 -3.03 -13.11 -5.39
C TYR A 121 -4.51 -13.12 -5.68
N ASP A 122 -5.09 -14.31 -5.83
CA ASP A 122 -6.52 -14.53 -5.99
C ASP A 122 -7.08 -15.03 -4.65
N ILE A 123 -7.88 -14.18 -3.99
CA ILE A 123 -8.43 -14.46 -2.65
C ILE A 123 -9.90 -14.79 -2.83
N THR A 124 -10.23 -16.09 -2.91
CA THR A 124 -11.57 -16.58 -3.23
C THR A 124 -12.53 -16.60 -2.04
N ASP A 125 -11.99 -16.65 -0.81
CA ASP A 125 -12.76 -16.73 0.43
C ASP A 125 -12.26 -15.72 1.46
N VAL A 126 -12.65 -14.45 1.26
CA VAL A 126 -12.31 -13.38 2.21
C VAL A 126 -13.09 -13.58 3.51
N VAL A 127 -12.38 -13.84 4.60
CA VAL A 127 -12.95 -13.97 5.95
C VAL A 127 -13.17 -12.59 6.58
N ASP A 128 -12.15 -11.71 6.50
CA ASP A 128 -12.24 -10.35 7.03
C ASP A 128 -11.28 -9.42 6.27
N ARG A 129 -11.73 -8.19 6.03
CA ARG A 129 -10.94 -7.16 5.34
C ARG A 129 -10.29 -6.16 6.29
N VAL A 130 -10.75 -6.12 7.54
CA VAL A 130 -10.23 -5.19 8.54
C VAL A 130 -8.76 -5.49 8.81
N GLY A 131 -7.92 -4.46 8.90
CA GLY A 131 -6.48 -4.61 9.12
C GLY A 131 -5.65 -5.06 7.91
N GLY A 132 -6.25 -5.24 6.72
CA GLY A 132 -5.49 -5.61 5.51
C GLY A 132 -4.45 -4.55 5.10
N GLY A 133 -4.81 -3.26 5.16
CA GLY A 133 -3.91 -2.13 4.92
C GLY A 133 -2.81 -2.04 5.97
N ASP A 134 -3.19 -2.12 7.24
CA ASP A 134 -2.24 -2.06 8.37
C ASP A 134 -1.25 -3.23 8.33
N SER A 135 -1.73 -4.42 7.96
CA SER A 135 -0.87 -5.59 7.72
C SER A 135 0.12 -5.37 6.58
N PHE A 136 -0.32 -4.75 5.49
CA PHE A 136 0.58 -4.40 4.38
C PHE A 136 1.64 -3.41 4.84
N MET A 137 1.22 -2.32 5.51
CA MET A 137 2.14 -1.29 6.00
C MET A 137 3.17 -1.87 6.98
N GLY A 138 2.74 -2.61 7.99
CA GLY A 138 3.64 -3.21 8.98
C GLY A 138 4.63 -4.18 8.34
N ALA A 139 4.15 -5.04 7.42
CA ALA A 139 4.99 -5.98 6.70
C ALA A 139 5.93 -5.29 5.69
N LEU A 140 5.51 -4.16 5.08
CA LEU A 140 6.39 -3.37 4.21
C LEU A 140 7.53 -2.74 5.00
N ILE A 141 7.25 -2.14 6.15
CA ILE A 141 8.28 -1.59 7.04
C ILE A 141 9.27 -2.69 7.44
N TYR A 142 8.77 -3.85 7.87
CA TYR A 142 9.60 -5.01 8.18
C TYR A 142 10.47 -5.43 6.98
N GLY A 143 9.87 -5.53 5.80
CA GLY A 143 10.56 -5.91 4.57
C GLY A 143 11.66 -4.92 4.17
N LEU A 144 11.38 -3.62 4.24
CA LEU A 144 12.36 -2.57 3.94
C LEU A 144 13.55 -2.57 4.90
N LEU A 145 13.33 -2.93 6.17
CA LEU A 145 14.39 -3.05 7.17
C LEU A 145 15.18 -4.36 7.06
N THR A 146 14.53 -5.44 6.61
CA THR A 146 15.11 -6.78 6.55
C THR A 146 15.81 -7.07 5.22
N TYR A 147 15.20 -6.62 4.12
CA TYR A 147 15.67 -6.86 2.74
C TYR A 147 16.15 -5.55 2.11
N THR A 148 17.09 -4.87 2.78
CA THR A 148 17.54 -3.49 2.49
C THR A 148 17.89 -3.26 1.02
N ASP A 149 18.54 -4.25 0.38
CA ASP A 149 19.03 -4.17 -1.00
C ASP A 149 18.05 -4.80 -2.03
N ASN A 150 16.87 -5.23 -1.58
CA ASN A 150 15.90 -5.90 -2.44
C ASN A 150 14.47 -5.40 -2.21
N LYS A 151 14.13 -4.29 -2.87
CA LYS A 151 12.81 -3.66 -2.77
C LYS A 151 11.68 -4.55 -3.31
N GLN A 152 11.96 -5.36 -4.34
CA GLN A 152 11.01 -6.35 -4.84
C GLN A 152 10.63 -7.35 -3.75
N LYS A 153 11.62 -7.90 -3.05
CA LYS A 153 11.37 -8.86 -1.98
C LYS A 153 10.62 -8.23 -0.80
N ALA A 154 10.92 -6.97 -0.46
CA ALA A 154 10.20 -6.24 0.58
C ALA A 154 8.71 -6.06 0.21
N LEU A 155 8.42 -5.70 -1.05
CA LEU A 155 7.06 -5.57 -1.56
C LEU A 155 6.33 -6.93 -1.57
N ASP A 156 6.98 -7.98 -2.08
CA ASP A 156 6.38 -9.32 -2.17
C ASP A 156 6.02 -9.86 -0.79
N PHE A 157 6.90 -9.64 0.21
CA PHE A 157 6.64 -9.98 1.60
C PHE A 157 5.42 -9.22 2.16
N ALA A 158 5.34 -7.92 1.92
CA ALA A 158 4.24 -7.08 2.39
C ALA A 158 2.89 -7.51 1.81
N VAL A 159 2.86 -7.79 0.51
CA VAL A 159 1.63 -8.22 -0.18
C VAL A 159 1.20 -9.61 0.27
N ALA A 160 2.15 -10.54 0.47
CA ALA A 160 1.85 -11.89 0.97
C ALA A 160 1.28 -11.84 2.40
N ALA A 161 1.87 -11.05 3.29
CA ALA A 161 1.37 -10.87 4.66
C ALA A 161 -0.06 -10.29 4.68
N SER A 162 -0.30 -9.28 3.88
CA SER A 162 -1.62 -8.66 3.73
C SER A 162 -2.63 -9.60 3.07
N CYS A 163 -2.21 -10.44 2.11
CA CYS A 163 -3.05 -11.48 1.52
C CYS A 163 -3.52 -12.47 2.60
N LEU A 164 -2.61 -12.99 3.42
CA LEU A 164 -2.92 -13.91 4.51
C LEU A 164 -3.87 -13.27 5.53
N LYS A 165 -3.74 -11.97 5.80
CA LYS A 165 -4.64 -11.26 6.71
C LYS A 165 -6.11 -11.39 6.31
N HIS A 166 -6.43 -11.43 5.03
CA HIS A 166 -7.80 -11.59 4.55
C HIS A 166 -8.43 -12.95 4.93
N THR A 167 -7.64 -13.92 5.37
CA THR A 167 -8.11 -15.24 5.84
C THR A 167 -8.29 -15.30 7.37
N ILE A 168 -8.04 -14.20 8.08
CA ILE A 168 -8.04 -14.13 9.54
C ILE A 168 -9.13 -13.15 9.98
N LYS A 169 -9.97 -13.57 10.93
CA LYS A 169 -11.01 -12.72 11.52
C LYS A 169 -10.39 -11.69 12.46
N GLY A 170 -10.94 -10.48 12.45
CA GLY A 170 -10.51 -9.38 13.32
C GLY A 170 -9.38 -8.56 12.69
N ASP A 171 -8.89 -7.57 13.42
CA ASP A 171 -7.99 -6.55 12.91
C ASP A 171 -6.52 -7.01 12.85
N TYR A 172 -6.09 -7.80 13.83
CA TYR A 172 -4.69 -8.21 13.95
C TYR A 172 -4.29 -9.27 12.94
N ASN A 173 -3.09 -9.09 12.36
CA ASN A 173 -2.43 -10.14 11.60
C ASN A 173 -1.60 -11.03 12.54
N ILE A 174 -1.96 -12.30 12.64
CA ILE A 174 -1.32 -13.29 13.53
C ILE A 174 -0.44 -14.29 12.79
N VAL A 175 -0.14 -14.01 11.50
CA VAL A 175 0.71 -14.89 10.69
C VAL A 175 2.17 -14.81 11.13
N THR A 176 2.87 -15.92 11.01
CA THR A 176 4.31 -15.99 11.22
C THR A 176 5.07 -15.54 9.98
N LYS A 177 6.33 -15.10 10.16
CA LYS A 177 7.24 -14.82 9.06
C LYS A 177 7.33 -15.98 8.07
N GLN A 178 7.42 -17.21 8.57
CA GLN A 178 7.56 -18.41 7.73
C GLN A 178 6.33 -18.65 6.85
N GLU A 179 5.12 -18.41 7.35
CA GLU A 179 3.89 -18.53 6.56
C GLU A 179 3.88 -17.49 5.44
N VAL A 180 4.30 -16.26 5.72
CA VAL A 180 4.42 -15.20 4.71
C VAL A 180 5.44 -15.57 3.64
N GLU A 181 6.64 -16.03 4.03
CA GLU A 181 7.68 -16.45 3.10
C GLU A 181 7.23 -17.65 2.25
N ASN A 182 6.54 -18.63 2.84
CA ASN A 182 5.99 -19.77 2.10
C ASN A 182 4.97 -19.34 1.04
N LEU A 183 4.09 -18.38 1.35
CA LEU A 183 3.15 -17.85 0.36
C LEU A 183 3.87 -17.00 -0.69
N MET A 184 4.84 -16.20 -0.30
CA MET A 184 5.62 -15.37 -1.21
C MET A 184 6.38 -16.21 -2.25
N ASP A 185 7.01 -17.31 -1.82
CA ASP A 185 7.80 -18.21 -2.67
C ASP A 185 6.94 -19.24 -3.44
N GLY A 186 5.65 -19.35 -3.10
CA GLY A 186 4.71 -20.24 -3.76
C GLY A 186 4.20 -19.69 -5.10
N ASP A 187 3.36 -20.48 -5.76
CA ASP A 187 2.77 -20.14 -7.07
C ASP A 187 1.59 -19.15 -6.99
N GLY A 188 1.27 -18.64 -5.81
CA GLY A 188 0.12 -17.75 -5.57
C GLY A 188 -1.24 -18.47 -5.55
N SER A 189 -1.27 -19.79 -5.73
CA SER A 189 -2.50 -20.60 -5.69
C SER A 189 -3.08 -20.76 -4.29
N GLY A 190 -2.42 -20.21 -3.25
CA GLY A 190 -2.84 -20.33 -1.85
C GLY A 190 -2.61 -21.73 -1.26
N ARG A 191 -1.99 -22.65 -1.98
CA ARG A 191 -1.67 -23.98 -1.46
C ARG A 191 -0.48 -23.90 -0.50
N VAL A 192 -0.74 -24.10 0.78
CA VAL A 192 0.30 -24.27 1.78
C VAL A 192 1.07 -25.56 1.48
N LYS A 193 2.37 -25.44 1.18
CA LYS A 193 3.24 -26.63 1.18
C LYS A 193 3.37 -27.09 2.64
N ARG A 194 2.79 -28.24 2.93
CA ARG A 194 2.96 -28.95 4.21
C ARG A 194 4.28 -29.67 4.24
#